data_07f0ac7b9a924b08a60e0ff67f73e561
#
_entry.id   07f0ac7b9a924b08a60e0ff67f73e561
#
_cell.length_a   1.000
_cell.length_b   1.000
_cell.length_c   1.000
_cell.angle_alpha   90.00
_cell.angle_beta   90.00
_cell.angle_gamma   90.00
#
_symmetry.space_group_name_H-M   'P 1'
#
loop_
_entity.id
_entity.type
_entity.pdbx_description
1 polymer ?
#
loop_
_entity_poly.entity_id
_entity_poly.type
_entity_poly.pdbx_seq_one_letter_code
_entity_poly.pdbx_strand_id
1 'polypeptide(L)'
;PLDGSVRIHGAKNSVLPILAACLLAPGECVIHNCPELSDVAASLDILRHLGCRAERQGDAVVVDASAPTGWDVPDALMREMRSSVIFLGAILGRMGRAELCAPGGCELGPRPIDLHLGAIRGLGGRITEDGGGLRAEGALRGADLVLSLPSVGATENAMLAAVCAAGTTTITNAAREPEVVDLQNFLNACGARVSGAGSSAVSIEGGQDLHGCTYRVMPDRIAAATYLCAAASAGGDIYLRGAEEGHLSTVTAALREAGCTVTADSGGIRALCRERLRAVGPVQTAPYPGFPTDAQAVLMAALLRSRGATVFEENIFENRYRHVDELIRMGASIRVSGRVAVVTGVERLHSAPVRCTD
;
A
#
# COMPACT_ATOMS: atom_id res chain seq x y z
N PRO A 1 23.64 6.26 17.67
CA PRO A 1 23.75 5.38 16.48
C PRO A 1 22.80 4.19 16.59
N LEU A 2 22.33 3.71 15.45
CA LEU A 2 21.52 2.50 15.34
C LEU A 2 22.39 1.40 14.74
N ASP A 3 22.70 0.37 15.53
CA ASP A 3 23.56 -0.72 15.10
C ASP A 3 22.85 -2.07 15.25
N GLY A 4 22.93 -2.91 14.23
CA GLY A 4 22.38 -4.27 14.27
C GLY A 4 21.58 -4.68 13.05
N SER A 5 20.71 -5.68 13.21
CA SER A 5 19.87 -6.16 12.13
C SER A 5 18.42 -6.32 12.56
N VAL A 6 17.51 -6.03 11.63
CA VAL A 6 16.06 -6.22 11.80
C VAL A 6 15.52 -6.98 10.59
N ARG A 7 14.56 -7.88 10.84
CA ARG A 7 13.81 -8.52 9.77
C ARG A 7 12.63 -7.64 9.39
N ILE A 8 12.49 -7.36 8.11
CA ILE A 8 11.34 -6.60 7.62
C ILE A 8 10.12 -7.51 7.57
N HIS A 9 9.04 -7.07 8.22
CA HIS A 9 7.75 -7.76 8.21
C HIS A 9 7.04 -7.60 6.87
N GLY A 10 5.95 -8.33 6.67
CA GLY A 10 5.15 -8.27 5.45
C GLY A 10 4.53 -6.89 5.23
N ALA A 11 4.37 -6.54 3.95
CA ALA A 11 3.88 -5.24 3.54
C ALA A 11 2.39 -5.06 3.88
N LYS A 12 2.07 -3.97 4.61
CA LYS A 12 0.69 -3.58 4.90
C LYS A 12 -0.13 -3.44 3.61
N ASN A 13 0.40 -2.67 2.65
CA ASN A 13 -0.32 -2.36 1.42
C ASN A 13 -0.46 -3.56 0.48
N SER A 14 0.26 -4.65 0.71
CA SER A 14 0.13 -5.91 0.00
C SER A 14 -0.82 -6.88 0.70
N VAL A 15 -0.72 -7.01 2.03
CA VAL A 15 -1.53 -7.98 2.76
C VAL A 15 -3.02 -7.66 2.71
N LEU A 16 -3.40 -6.37 2.67
CA LEU A 16 -4.82 -5.98 2.67
C LEU A 16 -5.57 -6.44 1.42
N PRO A 17 -5.10 -6.18 0.17
CA PRO A 17 -5.72 -6.74 -1.02
C PRO A 17 -5.61 -8.27 -1.10
N ILE A 18 -4.56 -8.90 -0.57
CA ILE A 18 -4.43 -10.36 -0.49
C ILE A 18 -5.50 -10.95 0.45
N LEU A 19 -5.75 -10.33 1.62
CA LEU A 19 -6.83 -10.77 2.51
C LEU A 19 -8.21 -10.62 1.86
N ALA A 20 -8.46 -9.53 1.12
CA ALA A 20 -9.68 -9.41 0.33
C ALA A 20 -9.77 -10.49 -0.76
N ALA A 21 -8.65 -10.83 -1.41
CA ALA A 21 -8.57 -11.87 -2.42
C ALA A 21 -8.82 -13.29 -1.86
N CYS A 22 -8.54 -13.55 -0.57
CA CYS A 22 -8.87 -14.82 0.06
C CYS A 22 -10.37 -15.16 -0.01
N LEU A 23 -11.25 -14.14 -0.04
CA LEU A 23 -12.69 -14.33 -0.24
C LEU A 23 -13.03 -15.01 -1.57
N LEU A 24 -12.20 -14.82 -2.60
CA LEU A 24 -12.40 -15.36 -3.95
C LEU A 24 -12.03 -16.83 -4.06
N ALA A 25 -11.15 -17.32 -3.18
CA ALA A 25 -10.56 -18.66 -3.23
C ALA A 25 -11.33 -19.62 -2.31
N PRO A 26 -12.17 -20.53 -2.84
CA PRO A 26 -12.79 -21.58 -2.02
C PRO A 26 -11.74 -22.44 -1.32
N GLY A 27 -11.90 -22.64 0.00
CA GLY A 27 -10.96 -23.39 0.81
C GLY A 27 -10.05 -22.51 1.66
N GLU A 28 -9.02 -23.12 2.21
CA GLU A 28 -8.12 -22.50 3.19
C GLU A 28 -6.94 -21.81 2.51
N CYS A 29 -6.76 -20.52 2.81
CA CYS A 29 -5.56 -19.75 2.49
C CYS A 29 -4.73 -19.53 3.76
N VAL A 30 -3.42 -19.88 3.71
CA VAL A 30 -2.47 -19.62 4.80
C VAL A 30 -1.52 -18.52 4.36
N ILE A 31 -1.64 -17.35 5.00
CA ILE A 31 -0.90 -16.14 4.63
C ILE A 31 0.22 -15.90 5.64
N HIS A 32 1.45 -16.28 5.28
CA HIS A 32 2.65 -16.07 6.09
C HIS A 32 3.19 -14.65 5.99
N ASN A 33 4.02 -14.26 6.97
CA ASN A 33 4.62 -12.92 7.07
C ASN A 33 3.55 -11.82 7.14
N CYS A 34 2.40 -12.13 7.74
CA CYS A 34 1.30 -11.19 7.88
C CYS A 34 1.55 -10.26 9.08
N PRO A 35 1.73 -8.94 8.87
CA PRO A 35 2.04 -8.02 9.95
C PRO A 35 0.91 -7.91 10.97
N GLU A 36 1.25 -7.62 12.22
CA GLU A 36 0.27 -7.37 13.27
C GLU A 36 -0.10 -5.87 13.28
N LEU A 37 -1.19 -5.55 12.58
CA LEU A 37 -1.68 -4.19 12.37
C LEU A 37 -3.19 -4.11 12.58
N SER A 38 -3.69 -2.94 13.00
CA SER A 38 -5.13 -2.68 13.14
C SER A 38 -5.91 -2.92 11.85
N ASP A 39 -5.36 -2.49 10.71
CA ASP A 39 -5.98 -2.69 9.39
C ASP A 39 -6.10 -4.18 9.02
N VAL A 40 -5.14 -5.00 9.45
CA VAL A 40 -5.22 -6.46 9.29
C VAL A 40 -6.31 -7.04 10.17
N ALA A 41 -6.39 -6.62 11.44
CA ALA A 41 -7.47 -7.05 12.34
C ALA A 41 -8.84 -6.70 11.78
N ALA A 42 -9.03 -5.45 11.32
CA ALA A 42 -10.27 -5.00 10.67
C ALA A 42 -10.60 -5.83 9.41
N SER A 43 -9.59 -6.18 8.59
CA SER A 43 -9.80 -7.05 7.42
C SER A 43 -10.27 -8.44 7.82
N LEU A 44 -9.74 -9.02 8.92
CA LEU A 44 -10.19 -10.31 9.43
C LEU A 44 -11.63 -10.23 9.95
N ASP A 45 -12.00 -9.12 10.61
CA ASP A 45 -13.37 -8.92 11.09
C ASP A 45 -14.36 -8.75 9.93
N ILE A 46 -13.97 -8.07 8.84
CA ILE A 46 -14.75 -8.03 7.59
C ILE A 46 -14.94 -9.45 7.03
N LEU A 47 -13.88 -10.25 6.93
CA LEU A 47 -13.97 -11.62 6.41
C LEU A 47 -14.87 -12.52 7.30
N ARG A 48 -14.79 -12.38 8.62
CA ARG A 48 -15.68 -13.10 9.56
C ARG A 48 -17.13 -12.68 9.38
N HIS A 49 -17.39 -11.38 9.23
CA HIS A 49 -18.73 -10.85 8.95
C HIS A 49 -19.30 -11.42 7.64
N LEU A 50 -18.45 -11.58 6.62
CA LEU A 50 -18.82 -12.19 5.34
C LEU A 50 -19.01 -13.72 5.41
N GLY A 51 -18.81 -14.33 6.60
CA GLY A 51 -19.02 -15.76 6.85
C GLY A 51 -17.78 -16.62 6.63
N CYS A 52 -16.59 -16.04 6.45
CA CYS A 52 -15.35 -16.79 6.42
C CYS A 52 -14.86 -17.14 7.84
N ARG A 53 -14.16 -18.26 7.99
CA ARG A 53 -13.31 -18.46 9.17
C ARG A 53 -11.99 -17.73 8.92
N ALA A 54 -11.64 -16.80 9.80
CA ALA A 54 -10.41 -16.02 9.68
C ALA A 54 -9.76 -15.86 11.05
N GLU A 55 -8.51 -16.34 11.19
CA GLU A 55 -7.81 -16.33 12.48
C GLU A 55 -6.31 -16.12 12.29
N ARG A 56 -5.67 -15.51 13.30
CA ARG A 56 -4.23 -15.35 13.35
C ARG A 56 -3.58 -16.54 14.06
N GLN A 57 -2.51 -17.07 13.47
CA GLN A 57 -1.70 -18.16 14.01
C GLN A 57 -0.23 -17.73 13.96
N GLY A 58 0.27 -17.08 15.00
CA GLY A 58 1.63 -16.54 15.04
C GLY A 58 1.84 -15.43 14.01
N ASP A 59 2.84 -15.57 13.12
CA ASP A 59 3.13 -14.65 12.02
C ASP A 59 2.26 -14.88 10.77
N ALA A 60 1.40 -15.90 10.81
CA ALA A 60 0.47 -16.23 9.74
C ALA A 60 -0.97 -15.86 10.08
N VAL A 61 -1.76 -15.72 9.03
CA VAL A 61 -3.22 -15.64 9.08
C VAL A 61 -3.80 -16.77 8.24
N VAL A 62 -4.80 -17.45 8.78
CA VAL A 62 -5.54 -18.52 8.09
C VAL A 62 -6.92 -18.00 7.77
N VAL A 63 -7.32 -18.05 6.51
CA VAL A 63 -8.66 -17.68 6.02
C VAL A 63 -9.26 -18.85 5.28
N ASP A 64 -10.43 -19.32 5.73
CA ASP A 64 -11.21 -20.32 5.01
C ASP A 64 -12.49 -19.66 4.46
N ALA A 65 -12.57 -19.53 3.15
CA ALA A 65 -13.68 -18.97 2.41
C ALA A 65 -14.46 -20.04 1.62
N SER A 66 -14.57 -21.26 2.17
CA SER A 66 -15.32 -22.38 1.52
C SER A 66 -16.79 -22.03 1.31
N ALA A 67 -17.42 -21.34 2.26
CA ALA A 67 -18.87 -21.06 2.24
C ALA A 67 -19.21 -19.66 2.78
N PRO A 68 -18.73 -18.57 2.16
CA PRO A 68 -19.11 -17.22 2.57
C PRO A 68 -20.60 -16.98 2.29
N THR A 69 -21.28 -16.24 3.17
CA THR A 69 -22.73 -15.97 3.10
C THR A 69 -23.07 -14.48 3.03
N GLY A 70 -22.17 -13.62 3.53
CA GLY A 70 -22.37 -12.18 3.57
C GLY A 70 -21.96 -11.48 2.26
N TRP A 71 -22.58 -10.36 1.98
CA TRP A 71 -22.27 -9.49 0.81
C TRP A 71 -22.23 -8.01 1.18
N ASP A 72 -22.42 -7.69 2.44
CA ASP A 72 -22.42 -6.34 2.98
C ASP A 72 -21.25 -6.13 3.96
N VAL A 73 -20.77 -4.90 4.06
CA VAL A 73 -19.82 -4.50 5.10
C VAL A 73 -20.41 -3.34 5.89
N PRO A 74 -20.70 -3.54 7.19
CA PRO A 74 -21.29 -2.50 8.04
C PRO A 74 -20.40 -1.27 8.18
N ASP A 75 -21.04 -0.11 8.41
CA ASP A 75 -20.36 1.18 8.56
C ASP A 75 -19.26 1.15 9.66
N ALA A 76 -19.50 0.46 10.76
CA ALA A 76 -18.52 0.32 11.84
C ALA A 76 -17.21 -0.31 11.35
N LEU A 77 -17.28 -1.41 10.58
CA LEU A 77 -16.10 -2.07 10.00
C LEU A 77 -15.45 -1.25 8.87
N MET A 78 -16.28 -0.58 8.05
CA MET A 78 -15.77 0.31 7.01
C MET A 78 -14.93 1.48 7.56
N ARG A 79 -15.29 1.99 8.74
CA ARG A 79 -14.56 3.09 9.39
C ARG A 79 -13.26 2.68 10.05
N GLU A 80 -13.12 1.41 10.46
CA GLU A 80 -11.91 0.90 11.11
C GLU A 80 -10.73 0.84 10.13
N MET A 81 -11.01 0.60 8.84
CA MET A 81 -9.99 0.51 7.80
C MET A 81 -10.30 1.44 6.62
N ARG A 82 -9.44 2.44 6.41
CA ARG A 82 -9.61 3.45 5.34
C ARG A 82 -9.59 2.88 3.91
N SER A 83 -8.95 1.73 3.72
CA SER A 83 -8.85 1.01 2.44
C SER A 83 -9.92 -0.06 2.26
N SER A 84 -10.95 -0.10 3.10
CA SER A 84 -12.00 -1.13 3.08
C SER A 84 -12.73 -1.26 1.74
N VAL A 85 -12.75 -0.20 0.92
CA VAL A 85 -13.29 -0.25 -0.45
C VAL A 85 -12.63 -1.32 -1.32
N ILE A 86 -11.44 -1.83 -0.97
CA ILE A 86 -10.77 -2.92 -1.69
C ILE A 86 -11.59 -4.21 -1.68
N PHE A 87 -12.46 -4.40 -0.67
CA PHE A 87 -13.35 -5.55 -0.62
C PHE A 87 -14.48 -5.50 -1.65
N LEU A 88 -14.79 -4.34 -2.25
CA LEU A 88 -15.87 -4.19 -3.22
C LEU A 88 -15.76 -5.18 -4.38
N GLY A 89 -14.60 -5.23 -5.03
CA GLY A 89 -14.35 -6.12 -6.17
C GLY A 89 -14.40 -7.60 -5.79
N ALA A 90 -13.84 -7.94 -4.63
CA ALA A 90 -13.84 -9.31 -4.12
C ALA A 90 -15.26 -9.78 -3.76
N ILE A 91 -16.03 -8.97 -3.02
CA ILE A 91 -17.41 -9.33 -2.63
C ILE A 91 -18.28 -9.45 -3.87
N LEU A 92 -18.23 -8.45 -4.78
CA LEU A 92 -19.03 -8.48 -6.01
C LEU A 92 -18.67 -9.67 -6.90
N GLY A 93 -17.36 -9.96 -7.07
CA GLY A 93 -16.88 -11.09 -7.85
C GLY A 93 -17.35 -12.44 -7.27
N ARG A 94 -17.29 -12.61 -5.95
CA ARG A 94 -17.65 -13.86 -5.29
C ARG A 94 -19.17 -14.06 -5.14
N MET A 95 -19.90 -12.99 -4.76
CA MET A 95 -21.30 -13.04 -4.34
C MET A 95 -22.28 -12.53 -5.42
N GLY A 96 -21.78 -11.88 -6.50
CA GLY A 96 -22.61 -11.25 -7.53
C GLY A 96 -23.31 -9.95 -7.08
N ARG A 97 -23.11 -9.57 -5.82
CA ARG A 97 -23.62 -8.34 -5.20
C ARG A 97 -22.71 -7.90 -4.05
N ALA A 98 -22.64 -6.61 -3.80
CA ALA A 98 -21.90 -6.03 -2.68
C ALA A 98 -22.65 -4.80 -2.16
N GLU A 99 -22.65 -4.61 -0.83
CA GLU A 99 -23.15 -3.39 -0.19
C GLU A 99 -22.11 -2.89 0.80
N LEU A 100 -21.65 -1.66 0.59
CA LEU A 100 -20.66 -0.99 1.43
C LEU A 100 -21.21 0.36 1.87
N CYS A 101 -20.91 0.77 3.10
CA CYS A 101 -21.08 2.17 3.47
C CYS A 101 -20.01 3.02 2.77
N ALA A 102 -20.28 4.30 2.53
CA ALA A 102 -19.29 5.20 1.95
C ALA A 102 -18.06 5.26 2.88
N PRO A 103 -16.85 5.05 2.35
CA PRO A 103 -15.65 5.11 3.17
C PRO A 103 -15.52 6.49 3.81
N GLY A 104 -15.24 6.56 5.09
CA GLY A 104 -14.99 7.80 5.82
C GLY A 104 -13.85 8.59 5.19
N GLY A 105 -13.90 9.94 5.30
CA GLY A 105 -12.86 10.83 4.78
C GLY A 105 -11.49 10.53 5.42
N CYS A 106 -10.43 10.69 4.64
CA CYS A 106 -9.06 10.58 5.11
C CYS A 106 -8.56 11.95 5.58
N GLU A 107 -7.77 12.01 6.66
CA GLU A 107 -7.11 13.24 7.10
C GLU A 107 -6.13 13.82 6.07
N LEU A 108 -5.62 12.99 5.16
CA LEU A 108 -4.72 13.40 4.07
C LEU A 108 -5.45 14.05 2.88
N GLY A 109 -6.77 14.16 2.92
CA GLY A 109 -7.61 14.72 1.86
C GLY A 109 -8.67 13.74 1.36
N PRO A 110 -9.56 14.18 0.46
CA PRO A 110 -10.55 13.31 -0.16
C PRO A 110 -9.86 12.18 -0.92
N ARG A 111 -10.32 10.96 -0.70
CA ARG A 111 -9.92 9.80 -1.52
C ARG A 111 -11.10 9.44 -2.43
N PRO A 112 -11.15 10.00 -3.62
CA PRO A 112 -12.22 9.68 -4.55
C PRO A 112 -12.14 8.19 -4.91
N ILE A 113 -13.28 7.50 -4.84
CA ILE A 113 -13.41 6.09 -5.22
C ILE A 113 -13.93 5.92 -6.65
N ASP A 114 -14.04 7.02 -7.38
CA ASP A 114 -14.56 7.07 -8.75
C ASP A 114 -13.84 6.13 -9.71
N LEU A 115 -12.52 5.97 -9.58
CA LEU A 115 -11.75 5.00 -10.38
C LEU A 115 -12.12 3.55 -10.05
N HIS A 116 -12.36 3.23 -8.77
CA HIS A 116 -12.86 1.91 -8.37
C HIS A 116 -14.23 1.65 -8.97
N LEU A 117 -15.15 2.62 -8.83
CA LEU A 117 -16.51 2.49 -9.36
C LEU A 117 -16.51 2.44 -10.88
N GLY A 118 -15.66 3.23 -11.53
CA GLY A 118 -15.46 3.22 -12.99
C GLY A 118 -15.02 1.85 -13.49
N ALA A 119 -14.06 1.21 -12.83
CA ALA A 119 -13.59 -0.12 -13.17
C ALA A 119 -14.70 -1.18 -13.01
N ILE A 120 -15.45 -1.16 -11.91
CA ILE A 120 -16.57 -2.08 -11.68
C ILE A 120 -17.69 -1.88 -12.74
N ARG A 121 -18.03 -0.62 -13.06
CA ARG A 121 -18.99 -0.31 -14.14
C ARG A 121 -18.48 -0.80 -15.50
N GLY A 122 -17.20 -0.65 -15.78
CA GLY A 122 -16.55 -1.14 -17.00
C GLY A 122 -16.66 -2.65 -17.15
N LEU A 123 -16.60 -3.41 -16.05
CA LEU A 123 -16.83 -4.86 -16.02
C LEU A 123 -18.33 -5.24 -16.09
N GLY A 124 -19.25 -4.29 -16.23
CA GLY A 124 -20.69 -4.53 -16.31
C GLY A 124 -21.43 -4.54 -14.96
N GLY A 125 -20.75 -4.22 -13.87
CA GLY A 125 -21.39 -4.03 -12.57
C GLY A 125 -22.28 -2.79 -12.53
N ARG A 126 -23.49 -2.93 -12.00
CA ARG A 126 -24.39 -1.81 -11.76
C ARG A 126 -24.14 -1.27 -10.36
N ILE A 127 -23.89 0.02 -10.27
CA ILE A 127 -23.60 0.71 -9.00
C ILE A 127 -24.67 1.75 -8.73
N THR A 128 -25.25 1.68 -7.54
CA THR A 128 -26.19 2.66 -6.99
C THR A 128 -25.59 3.27 -5.73
N GLU A 129 -25.64 4.57 -5.62
CA GLU A 129 -25.21 5.33 -4.44
C GLU A 129 -26.44 5.95 -3.80
N ASP A 130 -26.74 5.60 -2.56
CA ASP A 130 -27.94 6.07 -1.84
C ASP A 130 -27.63 6.29 -0.36
N GLY A 131 -27.96 7.49 0.14
CA GLY A 131 -27.90 7.80 1.58
C GLY A 131 -26.55 7.60 2.27
N GLY A 132 -25.43 7.60 1.51
CA GLY A 132 -24.09 7.29 2.04
C GLY A 132 -23.73 5.81 1.96
N GLY A 133 -24.57 4.97 1.33
CA GLY A 133 -24.29 3.58 0.99
C GLY A 133 -23.92 3.42 -0.49
N LEU A 134 -23.17 2.38 -0.78
CA LEU A 134 -22.76 1.94 -2.10
C LEU A 134 -23.27 0.51 -2.33
N ARG A 135 -24.11 0.31 -3.33
CA ARG A 135 -24.56 -1.02 -3.77
C ARG A 135 -24.01 -1.31 -5.15
N ALA A 136 -23.41 -2.48 -5.30
CA ALA A 136 -22.96 -3.00 -6.58
C ALA A 136 -23.58 -4.38 -6.83
N GLU A 137 -24.06 -4.63 -8.05
CA GLU A 137 -24.65 -5.90 -8.43
C GLU A 137 -24.47 -6.19 -9.92
N GLY A 138 -24.47 -7.44 -10.31
CA GLY A 138 -24.47 -7.88 -11.70
C GLY A 138 -23.45 -8.96 -12.00
N ALA A 139 -23.65 -9.61 -13.14
CA ALA A 139 -22.70 -10.58 -13.67
C ALA A 139 -21.55 -9.84 -14.38
N LEU A 140 -20.34 -9.99 -13.85
CA LEU A 140 -19.16 -9.34 -14.38
C LEU A 140 -18.69 -10.01 -15.69
N ARG A 141 -18.21 -9.20 -16.62
CA ARG A 141 -17.67 -9.63 -17.91
C ARG A 141 -16.32 -8.94 -18.16
N GLY A 142 -15.42 -9.68 -18.82
CA GLY A 142 -14.15 -9.14 -19.25
C GLY A 142 -14.31 -7.90 -20.14
N ALA A 143 -13.42 -6.93 -19.96
CA ALA A 143 -13.48 -5.65 -20.66
C ALA A 143 -12.09 -5.00 -20.76
N ASP A 144 -11.94 -4.07 -21.68
CA ASP A 144 -10.76 -3.18 -21.72
C ASP A 144 -11.03 -1.96 -20.82
N LEU A 145 -10.32 -1.91 -19.71
CA LEU A 145 -10.40 -0.83 -18.72
C LEU A 145 -9.23 0.13 -18.90
N VAL A 146 -9.51 1.44 -18.90
CA VAL A 146 -8.48 2.47 -18.94
C VAL A 146 -8.61 3.31 -17.68
N LEU A 147 -7.59 3.28 -16.82
CA LEU A 147 -7.54 4.14 -15.64
C LEU A 147 -7.00 5.52 -16.04
N SER A 148 -7.69 6.61 -15.66
CA SER A 148 -7.22 7.98 -15.94
C SER A 148 -5.94 8.31 -15.18
N LEU A 149 -5.72 7.66 -14.02
CA LEU A 149 -4.51 7.75 -13.19
C LEU A 149 -4.12 6.33 -12.73
N PRO A 150 -2.81 6.04 -12.56
CA PRO A 150 -2.33 4.75 -12.07
C PRO A 150 -2.61 4.63 -10.56
N SER A 151 -3.86 4.34 -10.22
CA SER A 151 -4.31 4.15 -8.84
C SER A 151 -4.08 2.71 -8.40
N VAL A 152 -3.31 2.51 -7.32
CA VAL A 152 -3.06 1.17 -6.72
C VAL A 152 -4.37 0.51 -6.36
N GLY A 153 -5.18 1.14 -5.49
CA GLY A 153 -6.42 0.53 -5.02
C GLY A 153 -7.43 0.26 -6.14
N ALA A 154 -7.54 1.14 -7.15
CA ALA A 154 -8.44 0.89 -8.29
C ALA A 154 -7.94 -0.27 -9.17
N THR A 155 -6.62 -0.37 -9.39
CA THR A 155 -6.01 -1.50 -10.11
C THR A 155 -6.29 -2.81 -9.39
N GLU A 156 -6.00 -2.89 -8.09
CA GLU A 156 -6.21 -4.07 -7.26
C GLU A 156 -7.69 -4.46 -7.21
N ASN A 157 -8.59 -3.50 -7.01
CA ASN A 157 -10.03 -3.75 -6.96
C ASN A 157 -10.58 -4.25 -8.31
N ALA A 158 -10.09 -3.68 -9.42
CA ALA A 158 -10.39 -4.17 -10.76
C ALA A 158 -9.87 -5.60 -10.99
N MET A 159 -8.65 -5.92 -10.54
CA MET A 159 -8.09 -7.28 -10.60
C MET A 159 -8.95 -8.29 -9.84
N LEU A 160 -9.34 -7.94 -8.59
CA LEU A 160 -10.18 -8.81 -7.74
C LEU A 160 -11.54 -9.11 -8.39
N ALA A 161 -12.17 -8.10 -8.99
CA ALA A 161 -13.43 -8.27 -9.69
C ALA A 161 -13.28 -9.06 -11.00
N ALA A 162 -12.22 -8.76 -11.78
CA ALA A 162 -11.96 -9.34 -13.09
C ALA A 162 -11.64 -10.84 -13.04
N VAL A 163 -11.02 -11.33 -11.95
CA VAL A 163 -10.73 -12.76 -11.76
C VAL A 163 -12.01 -13.61 -11.80
N CYS A 164 -13.13 -13.06 -11.36
CA CYS A 164 -14.43 -13.73 -11.40
C CYS A 164 -15.27 -13.38 -12.65
N ALA A 165 -14.83 -12.43 -13.47
CA ALA A 165 -15.56 -12.01 -14.66
C ALA A 165 -15.49 -13.07 -15.78
N ALA A 166 -16.54 -13.18 -16.59
CA ALA A 166 -16.51 -14.06 -17.74
C ALA A 166 -15.71 -13.44 -18.90
N GLY A 167 -14.63 -14.08 -19.34
CA GLY A 167 -13.76 -13.60 -20.43
C GLY A 167 -12.50 -12.90 -19.94
N THR A 168 -11.83 -12.18 -20.84
CA THR A 168 -10.56 -11.53 -20.57
C THR A 168 -10.75 -10.05 -20.25
N THR A 169 -10.05 -9.55 -19.25
CA THR A 169 -9.97 -8.13 -18.90
C THR A 169 -8.56 -7.63 -19.13
N THR A 170 -8.44 -6.44 -19.75
CA THR A 170 -7.18 -5.69 -19.82
C THR A 170 -7.33 -4.40 -19.03
N ILE A 171 -6.44 -4.14 -18.08
CA ILE A 171 -6.37 -2.88 -17.34
C ILE A 171 -5.20 -2.07 -17.90
N THR A 172 -5.49 -1.00 -18.60
CA THR A 172 -4.48 -0.06 -19.15
C THR A 172 -4.26 1.10 -18.19
N ASN A 173 -3.02 1.61 -18.13
CA ASN A 173 -2.56 2.59 -17.15
C ASN A 173 -2.70 2.08 -15.71
N ALA A 174 -2.48 0.79 -15.52
CA ALA A 174 -2.45 0.14 -14.21
C ALA A 174 -1.32 0.69 -13.33
N ALA A 175 -1.52 0.64 -12.02
CA ALA A 175 -0.47 0.90 -11.05
C ALA A 175 0.62 -0.20 -11.14
N ARG A 176 1.88 0.20 -10.91
CA ARG A 176 3.06 -0.67 -11.12
C ARG A 176 3.74 -1.08 -9.82
N GLU A 177 3.19 -0.66 -8.70
CA GLU A 177 3.74 -0.90 -7.38
C GLU A 177 3.99 -2.39 -7.13
N PRO A 178 5.07 -2.73 -6.41
CA PRO A 178 5.38 -4.13 -6.08
C PRO A 178 4.23 -4.87 -5.40
N GLU A 179 3.38 -4.17 -4.66
CA GLU A 179 2.20 -4.69 -4.00
C GLU A 179 1.16 -5.23 -5.00
N VAL A 180 1.03 -4.60 -6.17
CA VAL A 180 0.15 -5.07 -7.26
C VAL A 180 0.72 -6.36 -7.87
N VAL A 181 2.06 -6.46 -7.97
CA VAL A 181 2.74 -7.69 -8.41
C VAL A 181 2.52 -8.81 -7.40
N ASP A 182 2.59 -8.51 -6.12
CA ASP A 182 2.36 -9.48 -5.04
C ASP A 182 0.91 -10.01 -5.06
N LEU A 183 -0.07 -9.13 -5.29
CA LEU A 183 -1.47 -9.54 -5.49
C LEU A 183 -1.63 -10.46 -6.71
N GLN A 184 -1.01 -10.14 -7.86
CA GLN A 184 -0.99 -11.04 -9.03
C GLN A 184 -0.44 -12.41 -8.67
N ASN A 185 0.68 -12.46 -7.96
CA ASN A 185 1.34 -13.72 -7.59
C ASN A 185 0.44 -14.54 -6.64
N PHE A 186 -0.22 -13.90 -5.67
CA PHE A 186 -1.19 -14.55 -4.80
C PHE A 186 -2.39 -15.12 -5.59
N LEU A 187 -2.99 -14.32 -6.46
CA LEU A 187 -4.12 -14.75 -7.29
C LEU A 187 -3.74 -15.94 -8.17
N ASN A 188 -2.55 -15.91 -8.78
CA ASN A 188 -2.05 -17.01 -9.59
C ASN A 188 -1.75 -18.26 -8.73
N ALA A 189 -1.28 -18.12 -7.50
CA ALA A 189 -1.13 -19.22 -6.56
C ALA A 189 -2.47 -19.84 -6.17
N CYS A 190 -3.56 -19.08 -6.24
CA CYS A 190 -4.93 -19.57 -6.06
C CYS A 190 -5.57 -20.15 -7.34
N GLY A 191 -4.83 -20.25 -8.47
CA GLY A 191 -5.34 -20.78 -9.73
C GLY A 191 -5.86 -19.77 -10.73
N ALA A 192 -5.79 -18.46 -10.44
CA ALA A 192 -6.11 -17.42 -11.41
C ALA A 192 -5.08 -17.34 -12.56
N ARG A 193 -5.41 -16.59 -13.60
CA ARG A 193 -4.51 -16.28 -14.72
C ARG A 193 -4.38 -14.78 -14.89
N VAL A 194 -3.44 -14.20 -14.15
CA VAL A 194 -3.12 -12.78 -14.16
C VAL A 194 -1.69 -12.56 -14.64
N SER A 195 -1.47 -11.61 -15.52
CA SER A 195 -0.15 -11.28 -16.05
C SER A 195 0.00 -9.77 -16.26
N GLY A 196 1.25 -9.28 -16.32
CA GLY A 196 1.56 -7.90 -16.63
C GLY A 196 1.62 -6.95 -15.43
N ALA A 197 1.32 -7.37 -14.20
CA ALA A 197 1.52 -6.54 -13.02
C ALA A 197 2.98 -6.06 -12.91
N GLY A 198 3.19 -4.82 -12.45
CA GLY A 198 4.50 -4.14 -12.51
C GLY A 198 4.74 -3.39 -13.83
N SER A 199 3.90 -3.60 -14.85
CA SER A 199 3.84 -2.81 -16.07
C SER A 199 2.62 -1.90 -16.10
N SER A 200 2.45 -1.11 -17.17
CA SER A 200 1.28 -0.24 -17.34
C SER A 200 0.01 -0.97 -17.81
N ALA A 201 0.10 -2.28 -18.08
CA ALA A 201 -1.03 -3.07 -18.54
C ALA A 201 -1.07 -4.41 -17.81
N VAL A 202 -2.24 -4.74 -17.22
CA VAL A 202 -2.48 -6.01 -16.55
C VAL A 202 -3.57 -6.76 -17.31
N SER A 203 -3.33 -8.02 -17.61
CA SER A 203 -4.29 -8.91 -18.29
C SER A 203 -4.77 -9.99 -17.33
N ILE A 204 -6.06 -10.23 -17.29
CA ILE A 204 -6.73 -11.21 -16.44
C ILE A 204 -7.65 -12.08 -17.28
N GLU A 205 -7.40 -13.40 -17.32
CA GLU A 205 -8.34 -14.37 -17.85
C GLU A 205 -9.27 -14.81 -16.71
N GLY A 206 -10.46 -14.23 -16.64
CA GLY A 206 -11.40 -14.49 -15.56
C GLY A 206 -12.15 -15.83 -15.69
N GLY A 207 -12.88 -16.19 -14.64
CA GLY A 207 -13.71 -17.40 -14.61
C GLY A 207 -12.92 -18.69 -14.43
N GLN A 208 -11.70 -18.63 -13.90
CA GLN A 208 -10.91 -19.82 -13.55
C GLN A 208 -11.42 -20.46 -12.25
N ASP A 209 -11.20 -21.75 -12.09
CA ASP A 209 -11.48 -22.46 -10.83
C ASP A 209 -10.42 -22.11 -9.80
N LEU A 210 -10.77 -21.24 -8.86
CA LEU A 210 -9.90 -20.82 -7.77
C LEU A 210 -9.90 -21.82 -6.61
N HIS A 211 -8.82 -21.84 -5.86
CA HIS A 211 -8.66 -22.70 -4.69
C HIS A 211 -7.78 -22.02 -3.62
N GLY A 212 -7.85 -22.52 -2.38
CA GLY A 212 -6.98 -22.06 -1.30
C GLY A 212 -5.50 -22.36 -1.56
N CYS A 213 -4.62 -21.57 -0.98
CA CYS A 213 -3.17 -21.71 -1.14
C CYS A 213 -2.40 -21.31 0.12
N THR A 214 -1.11 -21.69 0.17
CA THR A 214 -0.16 -21.14 1.14
C THR A 214 0.68 -20.08 0.43
N TYR A 215 0.71 -18.88 1.00
CA TYR A 215 1.40 -17.73 0.41
C TYR A 215 2.19 -16.94 1.44
N ARG A 216 3.27 -16.31 1.02
CA ARG A 216 4.08 -15.42 1.86
C ARG A 216 4.05 -14.01 1.29
N VAL A 217 3.53 -13.06 2.08
CA VAL A 217 3.48 -11.64 1.71
C VAL A 217 4.90 -11.07 1.58
N MET A 218 5.10 -10.23 0.57
CA MET A 218 6.34 -9.51 0.32
C MET A 218 6.76 -8.64 1.52
N PRO A 219 8.06 -8.35 1.69
CA PRO A 219 8.54 -7.46 2.75
C PRO A 219 8.06 -6.02 2.52
N ASP A 220 7.77 -5.30 3.63
CA ASP A 220 7.28 -3.92 3.57
C ASP A 220 8.39 -2.94 3.20
N ARG A 221 8.34 -2.42 1.97
CA ARG A 221 9.30 -1.44 1.47
C ARG A 221 9.23 -0.10 2.22
N ILE A 222 8.07 0.28 2.75
CA ILE A 222 7.91 1.54 3.47
C ILE A 222 8.47 1.42 4.89
N ALA A 223 8.26 0.28 5.56
CA ALA A 223 8.95 -0.03 6.81
C ALA A 223 10.47 -0.05 6.63
N ALA A 224 10.96 -0.68 5.55
CA ALA A 224 12.39 -0.67 5.22
C ALA A 224 12.91 0.76 4.98
N ALA A 225 12.20 1.60 4.21
CA ALA A 225 12.55 3.02 4.04
C ALA A 225 12.62 3.76 5.36
N THR A 226 11.69 3.48 6.28
CA THR A 226 11.68 4.10 7.62
C THR A 226 12.93 3.75 8.43
N TYR A 227 13.33 2.47 8.46
CA TYR A 227 14.54 2.06 9.15
C TYR A 227 15.81 2.64 8.51
N LEU A 228 15.89 2.66 7.16
CA LEU A 228 17.01 3.28 6.45
C LEU A 228 17.13 4.78 6.78
N CYS A 229 16.02 5.51 6.74
CA CYS A 229 15.99 6.94 7.11
C CYS A 229 16.30 7.17 8.58
N ALA A 230 15.86 6.30 9.49
CA ALA A 230 16.18 6.38 10.91
C ALA A 230 17.70 6.20 11.15
N ALA A 231 18.34 5.22 10.49
CA ALA A 231 19.78 5.03 10.56
C ALA A 231 20.54 6.21 9.94
N ALA A 232 20.05 6.77 8.83
CA ALA A 232 20.62 7.95 8.21
C ALA A 232 20.58 9.18 9.15
N SER A 233 19.47 9.37 9.86
CA SER A 233 19.29 10.47 10.82
C SER A 233 20.14 10.33 12.10
N ALA A 234 20.15 9.12 12.68
CA ALA A 234 20.80 8.85 13.96
C ALA A 234 22.29 8.49 13.83
N GLY A 235 22.72 8.15 12.62
CA GLY A 235 23.99 7.47 12.36
C GLY A 235 23.91 6.00 12.74
N GLY A 236 24.83 5.17 12.20
CA GLY A 236 24.93 3.77 12.56
C GLY A 236 25.15 2.82 11.39
N ASP A 237 24.99 1.53 11.65
CA ASP A 237 25.18 0.42 10.71
C ASP A 237 24.06 -0.59 10.90
N ILE A 238 23.07 -0.58 10.01
CA ILE A 238 21.94 -1.50 10.09
C ILE A 238 21.86 -2.43 8.89
N TYR A 239 21.39 -3.65 9.14
CA TYR A 239 21.08 -4.62 8.11
C TYR A 239 19.59 -5.01 8.14
N LEU A 240 18.88 -4.74 7.07
CA LEU A 240 17.45 -4.99 6.92
C LEU A 240 17.26 -6.34 6.22
N ARG A 241 17.04 -7.40 7.00
CA ARG A 241 16.86 -8.74 6.46
C ARG A 241 15.55 -8.87 5.70
N GLY A 242 15.61 -9.41 4.49
CA GLY A 242 14.49 -9.63 3.60
C GLY A 242 14.03 -8.40 2.82
N ALA A 243 14.60 -7.20 3.07
CA ALA A 243 14.29 -6.03 2.25
C ALA A 243 14.84 -6.18 0.83
N GLU A 244 14.09 -5.74 -0.16
CA GLU A 244 14.43 -5.82 -1.59
C GLU A 244 14.75 -4.43 -2.13
N GLU A 245 16.01 -4.22 -2.58
CA GLU A 245 16.44 -2.89 -3.06
C GLU A 245 15.67 -2.43 -4.31
N GLY A 246 15.28 -3.36 -5.17
CA GLY A 246 14.47 -3.05 -6.36
C GLY A 246 13.16 -2.32 -6.04
N HIS A 247 12.58 -2.59 -4.86
CA HIS A 247 11.35 -1.93 -4.39
C HIS A 247 11.59 -0.53 -3.80
N LEU A 248 12.86 -0.16 -3.54
CA LEU A 248 13.30 1.03 -2.81
C LEU A 248 14.32 1.89 -3.56
N SER A 249 14.52 1.66 -4.84
CA SER A 249 15.63 2.22 -5.64
C SER A 249 15.77 3.75 -5.51
N THR A 250 14.65 4.49 -5.51
CA THR A 250 14.66 5.95 -5.37
C THR A 250 15.03 6.41 -3.95
N VAL A 251 14.62 5.66 -2.93
CA VAL A 251 14.97 5.97 -1.53
C VAL A 251 16.45 5.67 -1.28
N THR A 252 16.94 4.51 -1.71
CA THR A 252 18.36 4.14 -1.56
C THR A 252 19.27 5.07 -2.34
N ALA A 253 18.86 5.53 -3.53
CA ALA A 253 19.58 6.52 -4.32
C ALA A 253 19.68 7.86 -3.56
N ALA A 254 18.58 8.37 -3.01
CA ALA A 254 18.58 9.61 -2.22
C ALA A 254 19.48 9.49 -0.98
N LEU A 255 19.49 8.35 -0.29
CA LEU A 255 20.35 8.13 0.86
C LEU A 255 21.83 8.05 0.48
N ARG A 256 22.18 7.45 -0.68
CA ARG A 256 23.55 7.46 -1.20
C ARG A 256 24.00 8.88 -1.54
N GLU A 257 23.16 9.66 -2.18
CA GLU A 257 23.41 11.07 -2.49
C GLU A 257 23.61 11.89 -1.21
N ALA A 258 22.82 11.60 -0.17
CA ALA A 258 22.97 12.23 1.16
C ALA A 258 24.28 11.85 1.88
N GLY A 259 25.01 10.83 1.41
CA GLY A 259 26.30 10.41 1.94
C GLY A 259 26.29 9.11 2.73
N CYS A 260 25.19 8.35 2.73
CA CYS A 260 25.15 7.01 3.29
C CYS A 260 25.76 5.99 2.31
N THR A 261 26.44 4.97 2.84
CA THR A 261 26.81 3.78 2.08
C THR A 261 25.65 2.79 2.17
N VAL A 262 24.96 2.55 1.05
CA VAL A 262 23.86 1.58 0.97
C VAL A 262 24.25 0.47 0.02
N THR A 263 24.26 -0.76 0.51
CA THR A 263 24.57 -1.98 -0.27
C THR A 263 23.44 -2.98 -0.11
N ALA A 264 23.22 -3.82 -1.13
CA ALA A 264 22.22 -4.88 -1.09
C ALA A 264 22.85 -6.20 -1.51
N ASP A 265 22.33 -7.29 -0.94
CA ASP A 265 22.63 -8.67 -1.31
C ASP A 265 21.33 -9.50 -1.35
N SER A 266 21.44 -10.80 -1.57
CA SER A 266 20.28 -11.70 -1.62
C SER A 266 19.52 -11.85 -0.29
N GLY A 267 20.11 -11.40 0.82
CA GLY A 267 19.51 -11.46 2.16
C GLY A 267 18.87 -10.17 2.62
N GLY A 268 19.19 -9.03 1.98
CA GLY A 268 18.64 -7.75 2.39
C GLY A 268 19.44 -6.52 1.99
N ILE A 269 19.24 -5.43 2.73
CA ILE A 269 19.86 -4.12 2.49
C ILE A 269 20.64 -3.69 3.73
N ARG A 270 21.89 -3.28 3.54
CA ARG A 270 22.71 -2.66 4.60
C ARG A 270 22.84 -1.16 4.36
N ALA A 271 22.67 -0.37 5.41
CA ALA A 271 22.93 1.06 5.39
C ALA A 271 23.94 1.43 6.47
N LEU A 272 25.03 2.08 6.06
CA LEU A 272 26.08 2.60 6.92
C LEU A 272 26.10 4.14 6.80
N CYS A 273 25.80 4.84 7.89
CA CYS A 273 25.71 6.28 7.95
C CYS A 273 26.56 6.79 9.13
N ARG A 274 27.75 7.31 8.85
CA ARG A 274 28.73 7.72 9.87
C ARG A 274 28.87 9.23 10.00
N GLU A 275 28.56 9.95 8.94
CA GLU A 275 28.76 11.38 8.85
C GLU A 275 27.43 12.16 8.84
N ARG A 276 27.51 13.44 9.10
CA ARG A 276 26.38 14.35 8.92
C ARG A 276 25.96 14.36 7.44
N LEU A 277 24.69 14.09 7.20
CA LEU A 277 24.13 14.03 5.84
C LEU A 277 24.31 15.34 5.08
N ARG A 278 24.29 15.24 3.77
CA ARG A 278 24.20 16.37 2.82
C ARG A 278 22.77 16.48 2.33
N ALA A 279 22.37 17.67 1.91
CA ALA A 279 21.16 17.87 1.15
C ALA A 279 21.23 17.07 -0.16
N VAL A 280 20.07 16.63 -0.62
CA VAL A 280 19.92 15.91 -1.88
C VAL A 280 19.20 16.78 -2.92
N GLY A 281 19.26 16.40 -4.18
CA GLY A 281 18.50 17.02 -5.27
C GLY A 281 16.99 17.02 -4.98
N PRO A 282 16.17 17.68 -5.81
CA PRO A 282 14.74 17.75 -5.61
C PRO A 282 14.11 16.35 -5.53
N VAL A 283 13.32 16.12 -4.46
CA VAL A 283 12.57 14.89 -4.22
C VAL A 283 11.13 15.12 -4.64
N GLN A 284 10.69 14.49 -5.73
CA GLN A 284 9.36 14.60 -6.26
C GLN A 284 8.63 13.27 -6.08
N THR A 285 7.51 13.28 -5.35
CA THR A 285 6.69 12.07 -5.24
C THR A 285 5.98 11.76 -6.55
N ALA A 286 5.97 10.49 -6.91
CA ALA A 286 5.34 10.01 -8.13
C ALA A 286 4.94 8.54 -7.98
N PRO A 287 3.99 8.03 -8.80
CA PRO A 287 3.70 6.61 -8.89
C PRO A 287 4.96 5.79 -9.15
N TYR A 288 4.98 4.55 -8.67
CA TYR A 288 6.13 3.66 -8.85
C TYR A 288 6.51 3.50 -10.34
N PRO A 289 7.81 3.53 -10.68
CA PRO A 289 8.99 3.48 -9.81
C PRO A 289 9.50 4.85 -9.32
N GLY A 290 8.68 5.90 -9.33
CA GLY A 290 9.04 7.19 -8.76
C GLY A 290 9.22 7.16 -7.24
N PHE A 291 9.52 8.33 -6.64
CA PHE A 291 9.71 8.40 -5.19
C PHE A 291 8.37 8.20 -4.46
N PRO A 292 8.25 7.21 -3.56
CA PRO A 292 6.99 6.89 -2.91
C PRO A 292 6.58 8.00 -1.92
N THR A 293 5.33 8.46 -2.03
CA THR A 293 4.78 9.49 -1.12
C THR A 293 4.86 9.05 0.35
N ASP A 294 4.73 7.74 0.64
CA ASP A 294 4.82 7.21 2.00
C ASP A 294 6.24 7.29 2.59
N ALA A 295 7.28 7.37 1.78
CA ALA A 295 8.65 7.56 2.22
C ALA A 295 9.07 9.06 2.29
N GLN A 296 8.25 9.98 1.81
CA GLN A 296 8.56 11.40 1.73
C GLN A 296 8.81 12.01 3.12
N ALA A 297 7.89 11.76 4.07
CA ALA A 297 7.98 12.31 5.42
C ALA A 297 9.21 11.78 6.20
N VAL A 298 9.52 10.49 6.06
CA VAL A 298 10.65 9.88 6.77
C VAL A 298 12.00 10.31 6.19
N LEU A 299 12.10 10.51 4.86
CA LEU A 299 13.30 11.09 4.26
C LEU A 299 13.45 12.57 4.65
N MET A 300 12.35 13.33 4.65
CA MET A 300 12.36 14.73 5.12
C MET A 300 12.89 14.79 6.55
N ALA A 301 12.39 13.97 7.45
CA ALA A 301 12.85 13.90 8.83
C ALA A 301 14.33 13.54 8.95
N ALA A 302 14.84 12.63 8.12
CA ALA A 302 16.25 12.28 8.09
C ALA A 302 17.15 13.46 7.69
N LEU A 303 16.67 14.33 6.80
CA LEU A 303 17.43 15.46 6.26
C LEU A 303 17.35 16.75 7.09
N LEU A 304 16.60 16.77 8.22
CA LEU A 304 16.47 17.98 9.07
C LEU A 304 17.79 18.53 9.59
N ARG A 305 18.80 17.69 9.68
CA ARG A 305 20.16 18.08 10.13
C ARG A 305 21.19 17.97 9.01
N SER A 306 20.79 17.87 7.76
CA SER A 306 21.71 17.83 6.61
C SER A 306 22.48 19.13 6.43
N ARG A 307 23.59 19.10 5.66
CA ARG A 307 24.26 20.31 5.19
C ARG A 307 23.60 20.75 3.90
N GLY A 308 23.02 21.96 3.88
CA GLY A 308 22.35 22.53 2.70
C GLY A 308 20.82 22.50 2.82
N ALA A 309 20.16 22.62 1.68
CA ALA A 309 18.69 22.64 1.60
C ALA A 309 18.20 21.63 0.54
N THR A 310 17.15 20.89 0.87
CA THR A 310 16.47 19.97 -0.03
C THR A 310 15.05 20.47 -0.34
N VAL A 311 14.64 20.35 -1.59
CA VAL A 311 13.28 20.67 -2.04
C VAL A 311 12.48 19.37 -2.14
N PHE A 312 11.31 19.34 -1.52
CA PHE A 312 10.33 18.26 -1.67
C PHE A 312 9.12 18.78 -2.44
N GLU A 313 8.62 18.01 -3.39
CA GLU A 313 7.40 18.29 -4.12
C GLU A 313 6.46 17.08 -4.00
N GLU A 314 5.29 17.30 -3.39
CA GLU A 314 4.27 16.27 -3.17
C GLU A 314 3.23 16.33 -4.28
N ASN A 315 3.24 15.31 -5.16
CA ASN A 315 2.37 15.27 -6.33
C ASN A 315 1.20 14.28 -6.21
N ILE A 316 1.18 13.47 -5.14
CA ILE A 316 0.16 12.43 -4.93
C ILE A 316 -0.99 12.93 -4.05
N PHE A 317 -0.67 13.56 -2.91
CA PHE A 317 -1.67 14.02 -1.93
C PHE A 317 -1.59 15.52 -1.68
N GLU A 318 -2.74 16.17 -1.51
CA GLU A 318 -2.82 17.61 -1.29
C GLU A 318 -2.35 18.04 0.11
N ASN A 319 -2.63 17.24 1.14
CA ASN A 319 -2.40 17.58 2.54
C ASN A 319 -1.33 16.70 3.21
N ARG A 320 -0.27 16.34 2.47
CA ARG A 320 0.75 15.41 2.99
C ARG A 320 1.78 16.07 3.92
N TYR A 321 1.81 17.39 4.06
CA TYR A 321 2.77 18.12 4.88
C TYR A 321 2.31 18.41 6.31
N ARG A 322 1.30 17.74 6.85
CA ARG A 322 0.81 17.95 8.23
C ARG A 322 1.87 17.69 9.31
N HIS A 323 2.79 16.78 9.07
CA HIS A 323 3.91 16.49 9.97
C HIS A 323 4.92 17.65 10.07
N VAL A 324 4.92 18.58 9.12
CA VAL A 324 5.89 19.68 9.06
C VAL A 324 5.76 20.61 10.27
N ASP A 325 4.54 20.93 10.70
CA ASP A 325 4.32 21.79 11.86
C ASP A 325 4.90 21.16 13.14
N GLU A 326 4.80 19.85 13.25
CA GLU A 326 5.37 19.11 14.39
C GLU A 326 6.91 19.09 14.34
N LEU A 327 7.51 18.98 13.16
CA LEU A 327 8.96 19.07 12.98
C LEU A 327 9.47 20.49 13.26
N ILE A 328 8.72 21.53 12.85
CA ILE A 328 9.07 22.94 13.16
C ILE A 328 9.05 23.19 14.67
N ARG A 329 8.11 22.59 15.42
CA ARG A 329 8.12 22.65 16.90
C ARG A 329 9.38 22.07 17.53
N MET A 330 10.03 21.11 16.86
CA MET A 330 11.32 20.55 17.28
C MET A 330 12.51 21.40 16.81
N GLY A 331 12.29 22.55 16.19
CA GLY A 331 13.35 23.47 15.74
C GLY A 331 13.81 23.21 14.29
N ALA A 332 13.07 22.43 13.50
CA ALA A 332 13.36 22.26 12.08
C ALA A 332 13.11 23.55 11.28
N SER A 333 13.93 23.80 10.26
CA SER A 333 13.78 24.92 9.33
C SER A 333 13.12 24.41 8.05
N ILE A 334 11.81 24.51 7.98
CA ILE A 334 11.00 24.06 6.85
C ILE A 334 10.06 25.20 6.42
N ARG A 335 9.96 25.41 5.11
CA ARG A 335 8.97 26.33 4.50
C ARG A 335 8.12 25.56 3.52
N VAL A 336 6.80 25.65 3.66
CA VAL A 336 5.83 25.00 2.77
C VAL A 336 5.08 26.06 1.97
N SER A 337 4.92 25.83 0.67
CA SER A 337 4.08 26.64 -0.23
C SER A 337 3.39 25.70 -1.21
N GLY A 338 2.09 25.50 -1.03
CA GLY A 338 1.31 24.54 -1.81
C GLY A 338 1.88 23.12 -1.72
N ARG A 339 2.30 22.55 -2.84
CA ARG A 339 2.88 21.21 -2.94
C ARG A 339 4.39 21.14 -2.73
N VAL A 340 5.03 22.28 -2.45
CA VAL A 340 6.49 22.36 -2.32
C VAL A 340 6.87 22.65 -0.88
N ALA A 341 7.82 21.89 -0.35
CA ALA A 341 8.47 22.13 0.94
C ALA A 341 9.97 22.27 0.74
N VAL A 342 10.56 23.30 1.34
CA VAL A 342 12.02 23.52 1.37
C VAL A 342 12.51 23.25 2.78
N VAL A 343 13.37 22.25 2.94
CA VAL A 343 13.99 21.85 4.20
C VAL A 343 15.42 22.36 4.22
N THR A 344 15.73 23.27 5.12
CA THR A 344 17.11 23.74 5.35
C THR A 344 17.65 23.05 6.60
N GLY A 345 18.75 22.34 6.46
CA GLY A 345 19.32 21.59 7.58
C GLY A 345 19.79 22.51 8.73
N VAL A 346 19.47 22.11 9.97
CA VAL A 346 19.87 22.81 11.20
C VAL A 346 20.96 22.06 11.95
N GLU A 347 21.70 22.76 12.82
CA GLU A 347 22.75 22.13 13.64
C GLU A 347 22.17 21.21 14.72
N ARG A 348 21.07 21.64 15.35
CA ARG A 348 20.44 20.95 16.47
C ARG A 348 18.94 21.06 16.39
N LEU A 349 18.27 19.99 16.79
CA LEU A 349 16.86 19.95 17.12
C LEU A 349 16.72 19.95 18.64
N HIS A 350 15.57 20.33 19.16
CA HIS A 350 15.22 20.27 20.57
C HIS A 350 13.99 19.42 20.80
N SER A 351 13.76 18.96 22.01
CA SER A 351 12.57 18.22 22.39
C SER A 351 11.34 19.13 22.38
N ALA A 352 10.23 18.59 21.90
CA ALA A 352 8.92 19.24 21.96
C ALA A 352 7.83 18.17 22.03
N PRO A 353 6.66 18.45 22.63
CA PRO A 353 5.47 17.63 22.48
C PRO A 353 5.02 17.67 21.01
N VAL A 354 4.90 16.51 20.39
CA VAL A 354 4.49 16.34 18.98
C VAL A 354 3.33 15.39 18.88
N ARG A 355 2.51 15.54 17.83
CA ARG A 355 1.43 14.62 17.48
C ARG A 355 1.84 13.76 16.30
N CYS A 356 1.60 12.45 16.41
CA CYS A 356 1.69 11.56 15.26
C CYS A 356 0.38 11.69 14.46
N THR A 357 0.47 12.26 13.28
CA THR A 357 -0.71 12.57 12.43
C THR A 357 -0.82 11.68 11.20
N ASP A 358 0.19 10.83 10.94
CA ASP A 358 0.24 9.94 9.78
C ASP A 358 0.88 8.58 10.16
#